data_fe3eb1a52fd4141d943f328132fd2f65
#
_entry.id   fe3eb1a52fd4141d943f328132fd2f65
#
_cell.length_a   1.000
_cell.length_b   1.000
_cell.length_c   1.000
_cell.angle_alpha   90.00
_cell.angle_beta   90.00
_cell.angle_gamma   90.00
#
_symmetry.space_group_name_H-M   'P 1'
#
loop_
_entity.id
_entity.type
_entity.pdbx_description
1 polymer ?
#
loop_
_entity_poly.entity_id
_entity_poly.type
_entity_poly.pdbx_seq_one_letter_code
_entity_poly.pdbx_strand_id
1 'polypeptide(L)'
;MSSTVNKIDSKGRISIPAPFRSVLEFQGYPGVYLFPSFTSSAIDGGGQELMDQISLSVEKMQLFSEETDALSTALFSDTYSLSYDQDGRISLPELLIEHANLSEHVIFVGQGRKFQMWNPDDFKLFKREAKIKALENRNLIGPSAIGIKNNKADD
;
A
#
# COMPACT_ATOMS: atom_id res chain seq x y z
N MET A 1 -6.37 -5.02 -9.97
CA MET A 1 -4.92 -5.31 -9.94
C MET A 1 -4.69 -6.55 -9.11
N SER A 2 -3.84 -7.42 -9.59
CA SER A 2 -3.48 -8.68 -8.93
C SER A 2 -2.18 -8.54 -8.13
N SER A 3 -1.62 -9.63 -7.68
CA SER A 3 -0.29 -9.66 -7.10
C SER A 3 0.76 -10.01 -8.15
N THR A 4 1.94 -9.43 -8.02
CA THR A 4 3.06 -9.63 -8.93
C THR A 4 4.37 -9.67 -8.14
N VAL A 5 5.27 -10.56 -8.51
CA VAL A 5 6.60 -10.67 -7.88
C VAL A 5 7.65 -10.02 -8.77
N ASN A 6 8.41 -9.08 -8.21
CA ASN A 6 9.56 -8.48 -8.86
C ASN A 6 10.83 -8.69 -8.02
N LYS A 7 11.96 -8.58 -8.67
CA LYS A 7 13.28 -8.75 -8.07
C LYS A 7 13.90 -7.41 -7.73
N ILE A 8 14.42 -7.29 -6.50
CA ILE A 8 15.26 -6.17 -6.11
C ILE A 8 16.72 -6.50 -6.44
N ASP A 9 17.44 -5.56 -7.05
CA ASP A 9 18.86 -5.77 -7.39
C ASP A 9 19.78 -5.47 -6.20
N SER A 10 21.08 -5.72 -6.38
CA SER A 10 22.08 -5.53 -5.33
C SER A 10 22.24 -4.08 -4.86
N LYS A 11 21.75 -3.11 -5.65
CA LYS A 11 21.76 -1.67 -5.33
C LYS A 11 20.43 -1.18 -4.78
N GLY A 12 19.50 -2.07 -4.47
CA GLY A 12 18.18 -1.71 -3.96
C GLY A 12 17.21 -1.17 -4.99
N ARG A 13 17.46 -1.37 -6.28
CA ARG A 13 16.57 -0.92 -7.35
C ARG A 13 15.56 -1.99 -7.72
N ILE A 14 14.33 -1.57 -7.98
CA ILE A 14 13.23 -2.44 -8.37
C ILE A 14 12.32 -1.75 -9.37
N SER A 15 11.80 -2.51 -10.32
CA SER A 15 10.78 -2.02 -11.25
C SER A 15 9.41 -2.09 -10.60
N ILE A 16 8.64 -1.04 -10.75
CA ILE A 16 7.21 -1.06 -10.43
C ILE A 16 6.50 -1.86 -11.53
N PRO A 17 5.65 -2.84 -11.20
CA PRO A 17 4.93 -3.62 -12.22
C PRO A 17 4.13 -2.72 -13.17
N ALA A 18 4.12 -3.06 -14.45
CA ALA A 18 3.50 -2.24 -15.48
C ALA A 18 2.03 -1.88 -15.20
N PRO A 19 1.17 -2.77 -14.70
CA PRO A 19 -0.20 -2.41 -14.36
C PRO A 19 -0.31 -1.32 -13.31
N PHE A 20 0.55 -1.32 -12.29
CA PHE A 20 0.61 -0.28 -11.26
C PHE A 20 1.15 1.02 -11.83
N ARG A 21 2.23 0.93 -12.61
CA ARG A 21 2.88 2.10 -13.21
C ARG A 21 1.94 2.86 -14.15
N SER A 22 1.14 2.16 -14.95
CA SER A 22 0.16 2.79 -15.84
C SER A 22 -0.86 3.63 -15.08
N VAL A 23 -1.35 3.16 -13.95
CA VAL A 23 -2.29 3.91 -13.10
C VAL A 23 -1.60 5.14 -12.50
N LEU A 24 -0.37 5.00 -12.03
CA LEU A 24 0.38 6.08 -11.40
C LEU A 24 0.72 7.21 -12.39
N GLU A 25 1.05 6.87 -13.63
CA GLU A 25 1.41 7.85 -14.67
C GLU A 25 0.26 8.82 -14.99
N PHE A 26 -0.99 8.38 -14.89
CA PHE A 26 -2.16 9.26 -15.08
C PHE A 26 -2.34 10.30 -13.98
N GLN A 27 -1.66 10.17 -12.87
CA GLN A 27 -1.82 11.04 -11.71
C GLN A 27 -0.87 12.25 -11.72
N GLY A 28 -0.03 12.36 -12.74
CA GLY A 28 0.80 13.55 -13.00
C GLY A 28 2.16 13.60 -12.32
N TYR A 29 2.46 12.71 -11.37
CA TYR A 29 3.79 12.61 -10.77
C TYR A 29 4.59 11.48 -11.43
N PRO A 30 5.80 11.73 -11.95
CA PRO A 30 6.60 10.72 -12.66
C PRO A 30 7.36 9.81 -11.67
N GLY A 31 6.67 9.21 -10.75
CA GLY A 31 7.25 8.38 -9.71
C GLY A 31 6.19 7.81 -8.79
N VAL A 32 6.60 7.49 -7.58
CA VAL A 32 5.76 6.83 -6.59
C VAL A 32 6.05 7.39 -5.20
N TYR A 33 5.04 7.44 -4.36
CA TYR A 33 5.18 7.71 -2.93
C TYR A 33 5.13 6.40 -2.17
N LEU A 34 6.13 6.18 -1.32
CA LEU A 34 6.24 4.98 -0.48
C LEU A 34 6.41 5.38 0.99
N PHE A 35 5.78 4.63 1.86
CA PHE A 35 5.91 4.81 3.31
C PHE A 35 5.70 3.48 4.04
N PRO A 36 6.27 3.31 5.26
CA PRO A 36 6.02 2.12 6.05
C PRO A 36 4.55 2.00 6.43
N SER A 37 3.96 0.81 6.29
CA SER A 37 2.60 0.56 6.76
C SER A 37 2.53 0.75 8.28
N PHE A 38 1.44 1.35 8.78
CA PHE A 38 1.18 1.46 10.21
C PHE A 38 0.63 0.17 10.82
N THR A 39 0.11 -0.73 10.00
CA THR A 39 -0.63 -1.90 10.48
C THR A 39 0.08 -3.22 10.19
N SER A 40 1.18 -3.19 9.44
CA SER A 40 1.91 -4.38 9.05
C SER A 40 3.38 -4.08 8.75
N SER A 41 4.13 -5.12 8.38
CA SER A 41 5.50 -4.99 7.91
C SER A 41 5.61 -4.60 6.43
N ALA A 42 4.50 -4.36 5.76
CA ALA A 42 4.52 -3.93 4.36
C ALA A 42 4.99 -2.50 4.16
N ILE A 43 5.36 -2.18 2.93
CA ILE A 43 5.48 -0.81 2.45
C ILE A 43 4.17 -0.47 1.75
N ASP A 44 3.54 0.62 2.14
CA ASP A 44 2.40 1.20 1.41
C ASP A 44 2.91 2.13 0.33
N GLY A 45 2.25 2.12 -0.82
CA GLY A 45 2.64 2.96 -1.94
C GLY A 45 1.47 3.42 -2.79
N GLY A 46 1.67 4.51 -3.48
CA GLY A 46 0.68 5.06 -4.38
C GLY A 46 1.18 6.30 -5.11
N GLY A 47 0.27 6.94 -5.82
CA GLY A 47 0.53 8.16 -6.56
C GLY A 47 -0.02 9.40 -5.87
N GLN A 48 -0.18 10.45 -6.65
CA GLN A 48 -0.65 11.75 -6.13
C GLN A 48 -2.05 11.65 -5.49
N GLU A 49 -2.94 10.83 -6.03
CA GLU A 49 -4.28 10.65 -5.47
C GLU A 49 -4.25 10.11 -4.04
N LEU A 50 -3.37 9.16 -3.74
CA LEU A 50 -3.20 8.64 -2.39
C LEU A 50 -2.73 9.73 -1.44
N MET A 51 -1.75 10.52 -1.84
CA MET A 51 -1.23 11.62 -1.03
C MET A 51 -2.28 12.71 -0.79
N ASP A 52 -3.08 13.03 -1.79
CA ASP A 52 -4.18 13.99 -1.67
C ASP A 52 -5.24 13.49 -0.67
N GLN A 53 -5.58 12.22 -0.71
CA GLN A 53 -6.52 11.62 0.25
C GLN A 53 -5.98 11.62 1.67
N ILE A 54 -4.71 11.30 1.84
CA ILE A 54 -4.07 11.33 3.16
C ILE A 54 -4.08 12.74 3.71
N SER A 55 -3.74 13.73 2.89
CA SER A 55 -3.76 15.14 3.28
C SER A 55 -5.15 15.61 3.70
N LEU A 56 -6.19 15.23 2.94
CA LEU A 56 -7.58 15.53 3.29
C LEU A 56 -7.99 14.87 4.61
N SER A 57 -7.56 13.65 4.85
CA SER A 57 -7.86 12.94 6.10
C SER A 57 -7.22 13.61 7.31
N VAL A 58 -5.97 14.06 7.16
CA VAL A 58 -5.26 14.79 8.22
C VAL A 58 -5.91 16.16 8.49
N GLU A 59 -6.34 16.87 7.44
CA GLU A 59 -7.03 18.17 7.56
C GLU A 59 -8.35 18.09 8.35
N LYS A 60 -9.01 16.95 8.33
CA LYS A 60 -10.26 16.70 9.09
C LYS A 60 -10.01 16.40 10.57
N MET A 61 -8.76 16.16 10.96
CA MET A 61 -8.40 15.89 12.35
C MET A 61 -8.33 17.19 13.15
N GLN A 62 -8.46 17.07 14.46
CA GLN A 62 -8.34 18.21 15.35
C GLN A 62 -6.92 18.78 15.32
N LEU A 63 -6.79 20.05 14.90
CA LEU A 63 -5.50 20.74 14.90
C LEU A 63 -4.96 20.88 16.34
N PHE A 64 -3.63 20.85 16.44
CA PHE A 64 -2.89 21.04 17.70
C PHE A 64 -3.17 19.97 18.78
N SER A 65 -3.74 18.82 18.40
CA SER A 65 -3.80 17.66 19.30
C SER A 65 -2.49 16.86 19.22
N GLU A 66 -2.13 16.21 20.33
CA GLU A 66 -0.94 15.32 20.34
C GLU A 66 -1.11 14.16 19.36
N GLU A 67 -2.32 13.61 19.24
CA GLU A 67 -2.64 12.51 18.34
C GLU A 67 -2.46 12.92 16.88
N THR A 68 -2.91 14.12 16.49
CA THR A 68 -2.74 14.64 15.13
C THR A 68 -1.26 14.88 14.82
N ASP A 69 -0.52 15.48 15.73
CA ASP A 69 0.91 15.71 15.57
C ASP A 69 1.70 14.40 15.46
N ALA A 70 1.40 13.43 16.31
CA ALA A 70 2.04 12.13 16.29
C ALA A 70 1.77 11.39 14.97
N LEU A 71 0.52 11.35 14.51
CA LEU A 71 0.13 10.69 13.27
C LEU A 71 0.73 11.38 12.06
N SER A 72 0.67 12.71 12.00
CA SER A 72 1.24 13.49 10.90
C SER A 72 2.76 13.31 10.82
N THR A 73 3.44 13.33 11.96
CA THR A 73 4.88 13.11 12.03
C THR A 73 5.25 11.72 11.54
N ALA A 74 4.59 10.68 12.05
CA ALA A 74 4.87 9.31 11.64
C ALA A 74 4.62 9.09 10.14
N LEU A 75 3.55 9.67 9.61
CA LEU A 75 3.17 9.51 8.21
C LEU A 75 4.11 10.25 7.27
N PHE A 76 4.31 11.56 7.52
CA PHE A 76 5.05 12.41 6.58
C PHE A 76 6.57 12.33 6.73
N SER A 77 7.09 12.02 7.91
CA SER A 77 8.54 11.92 8.12
C SER A 77 9.17 10.73 7.39
N ASP A 78 8.44 9.64 7.23
CA ASP A 78 8.91 8.42 6.58
C ASP A 78 8.29 8.19 5.20
N THR A 79 7.67 9.20 4.62
CA THR A 79 7.17 9.16 3.24
C THR A 79 8.28 9.58 2.29
N TYR A 80 8.54 8.70 1.32
CA TYR A 80 9.54 8.94 0.27
C TYR A 80 8.85 9.18 -1.06
N SER A 81 9.27 10.25 -1.74
CA SER A 81 8.89 10.57 -3.11
C SER A 81 10.00 10.08 -4.02
N LEU A 82 9.74 9.02 -4.78
CA LEU A 82 10.75 8.34 -5.59
C LEU A 82 10.46 8.46 -7.07
N SER A 83 11.38 9.07 -7.81
CA SER A 83 11.30 9.18 -9.26
C SER A 83 11.80 7.90 -9.94
N TYR A 84 11.25 7.59 -11.13
CA TYR A 84 11.75 6.52 -11.96
C TYR A 84 13.09 6.87 -12.59
N ASP A 85 14.00 5.89 -12.68
CA ASP A 85 15.19 6.00 -13.50
C ASP A 85 14.87 5.77 -14.99
N GLN A 86 15.89 5.77 -15.86
CA GLN A 86 15.70 5.57 -17.30
C GLN A 86 15.08 4.24 -17.66
N ASP A 87 15.26 3.22 -16.80
CA ASP A 87 14.73 1.87 -17.00
C ASP A 87 13.39 1.64 -16.28
N GLY A 88 12.78 2.70 -15.73
CA GLY A 88 11.51 2.61 -15.02
C GLY A 88 11.61 1.99 -13.63
N ARG A 89 12.79 1.99 -13.04
CA ARG A 89 13.04 1.46 -11.70
C ARG A 89 13.08 2.57 -10.68
N ILE A 90 12.79 2.23 -9.44
CA ILE A 90 12.99 3.10 -8.28
C ILE A 90 14.11 2.53 -7.42
N SER A 91 14.78 3.39 -6.67
CA SER A 91 15.77 2.99 -5.66
C SER A 91 15.11 3.02 -4.30
N LEU A 92 14.97 1.85 -3.67
CA LEU A 92 14.34 1.75 -2.36
C LEU A 92 15.26 2.29 -1.27
N PRO A 93 14.78 3.21 -0.44
CA PRO A 93 15.51 3.63 0.76
C PRO A 93 15.74 2.46 1.71
N GLU A 94 16.88 2.44 2.36
CA GLU A 94 17.26 1.38 3.28
C GLU A 94 16.26 1.20 4.43
N LEU A 95 15.70 2.29 4.95
CA LEU A 95 14.67 2.26 5.97
C LEU A 95 13.47 1.39 5.55
N LEU A 96 13.04 1.51 4.30
CA LEU A 96 11.92 0.72 3.77
C LEU A 96 12.29 -0.75 3.57
N ILE A 97 13.51 -1.01 3.10
CA ILE A 97 14.04 -2.38 2.94
C ILE A 97 14.07 -3.09 4.30
N GLU A 98 14.56 -2.43 5.32
CA GLU A 98 14.62 -2.95 6.69
C GLU A 98 13.21 -3.15 7.28
N HIS A 99 12.33 -2.15 7.13
CA HIS A 99 10.96 -2.23 7.64
C HIS A 99 10.22 -3.45 7.12
N ALA A 100 10.31 -3.71 5.81
CA ALA A 100 9.62 -4.82 5.15
C ALA A 100 10.44 -6.10 5.08
N ASN A 101 11.63 -6.12 5.64
CA ASN A 101 12.53 -7.29 5.62
C ASN A 101 12.75 -7.80 4.19
N LEU A 102 13.02 -6.88 3.25
CA LEU A 102 13.22 -7.23 1.84
C LEU A 102 14.64 -7.72 1.59
N SER A 103 14.77 -8.73 0.75
CA SER A 103 16.05 -9.22 0.29
C SER A 103 16.09 -9.28 -1.24
N GLU A 104 15.63 -10.34 -1.85
CA GLU A 104 15.73 -10.56 -3.29
C GLU A 104 14.42 -10.39 -4.04
N HIS A 105 13.32 -10.89 -3.48
CA HIS A 105 12.01 -10.85 -4.10
C HIS A 105 11.03 -9.98 -3.30
N VAL A 106 10.17 -9.28 -4.02
CA VAL A 106 9.13 -8.42 -3.46
C VAL A 106 7.81 -8.73 -4.13
N ILE A 107 6.77 -8.97 -3.33
CA ILE A 107 5.40 -9.09 -3.85
C ILE A 107 4.73 -7.73 -3.83
N PHE A 108 4.21 -7.31 -4.98
CA PHE A 108 3.34 -6.14 -5.11
C PHE A 108 1.89 -6.59 -5.08
N VAL A 109 1.09 -5.99 -4.22
CA VAL A 109 -0.33 -6.31 -4.05
C VAL A 109 -1.16 -5.05 -4.18
N GLY A 110 -2.09 -5.03 -5.13
CA GLY A 110 -3.02 -3.92 -5.30
C GLY A 110 -4.10 -3.92 -4.22
N GLN A 111 -4.36 -2.75 -3.66
CA GLN A 111 -5.39 -2.53 -2.64
C GLN A 111 -6.26 -1.31 -2.98
N GLY A 112 -6.82 -1.28 -4.18
CA GLY A 112 -7.62 -0.14 -4.63
C GLY A 112 -6.74 1.06 -4.98
N ARG A 113 -6.81 2.14 -4.19
CA ARG A 113 -6.05 3.38 -4.46
C ARG A 113 -4.60 3.34 -4.04
N LYS A 114 -4.20 2.32 -3.29
CA LYS A 114 -2.82 2.07 -2.91
C LYS A 114 -2.39 0.67 -3.33
N PHE A 115 -1.10 0.42 -3.27
CA PHE A 115 -0.55 -0.92 -3.35
C PHE A 115 0.35 -1.17 -2.14
N GLN A 116 0.68 -2.43 -1.92
CA GLN A 116 1.63 -2.83 -0.88
C GLN A 116 2.79 -3.61 -1.49
N MET A 117 3.94 -3.47 -0.87
CA MET A 117 5.16 -4.24 -1.18
C MET A 117 5.50 -5.10 0.03
N TRP A 118 5.68 -6.38 -0.18
CA TRP A 118 5.84 -7.37 0.88
C TRP A 118 7.04 -8.27 0.66
N ASN A 119 7.67 -8.67 1.75
CA ASN A 119 8.46 -9.88 1.80
C ASN A 119 7.54 -11.08 1.49
N PRO A 120 7.95 -12.02 0.59
CA PRO A 120 7.08 -13.12 0.18
C PRO A 120 6.61 -14.03 1.32
N ASP A 121 7.47 -14.33 2.28
CA ASP A 121 7.13 -15.20 3.41
C ASP A 121 6.17 -14.50 4.38
N ASP A 122 6.42 -13.24 4.67
CA ASP A 122 5.54 -12.42 5.51
C ASP A 122 4.17 -12.24 4.87
N PHE A 123 4.13 -12.09 3.55
CA PHE A 123 2.86 -11.97 2.83
C PHE A 123 2.00 -13.23 2.91
N LYS A 124 2.60 -14.41 2.87
CA LYS A 124 1.85 -15.67 3.00
C LYS A 124 1.07 -15.73 4.31
N LEU A 125 1.71 -15.35 5.41
CA LEU A 125 1.06 -15.31 6.73
C LEU A 125 -0.03 -14.24 6.78
N PHE A 126 0.29 -13.05 6.32
CA PHE A 126 -0.67 -11.92 6.29
C PHE A 126 -1.89 -12.24 5.44
N LYS A 127 -1.71 -12.85 4.28
CA LYS A 127 -2.80 -13.23 3.37
C LYS A 127 -3.75 -14.21 4.02
N ARG A 128 -3.22 -15.18 4.76
CA ARG A 128 -4.04 -16.16 5.50
C ARG A 128 -4.89 -15.49 6.56
N GLU A 129 -4.29 -14.62 7.36
CA GLU A 129 -4.99 -13.85 8.40
C GLU A 129 -5.99 -12.86 7.81
N ALA A 130 -5.64 -12.21 6.71
CA ALA A 130 -6.51 -11.26 6.03
C ALA A 130 -7.78 -11.92 5.49
N LYS A 131 -7.69 -13.13 4.96
CA LYS A 131 -8.86 -13.90 4.51
C LYS A 131 -9.80 -14.22 5.66
N ILE A 132 -9.28 -14.59 6.82
CA ILE A 132 -10.08 -14.86 8.02
C ILE A 132 -10.81 -13.60 8.46
N LYS A 133 -10.10 -12.48 8.58
CA LYS A 133 -10.69 -11.19 8.96
C LYS A 133 -11.72 -10.69 7.94
N ALA A 134 -11.48 -10.90 6.65
CA ALA A 134 -12.41 -10.52 5.61
C ALA A 134 -13.73 -11.28 5.71
N LEU A 135 -13.69 -12.57 6.02
CA LEU A 135 -14.89 -13.39 6.25
C LEU A 135 -15.68 -12.93 7.49
N GLU A 136 -14.99 -12.49 8.54
CA GLU A 136 -15.61 -11.97 9.75
C GLU A 136 -16.28 -10.58 9.51
N ASN A 137 -15.73 -9.78 8.61
CA ASN A 137 -16.15 -8.40 8.34
C ASN A 137 -16.82 -8.20 6.97
N ARG A 138 -17.25 -9.29 6.31
CA ARG A 138 -17.84 -9.22 4.96
C ARG A 138 -19.08 -8.33 4.86
N ASN A 139 -19.78 -8.09 5.96
CA ASN A 139 -20.94 -7.21 6.03
C ASN A 139 -20.60 -5.71 5.89
N LEU A 140 -19.33 -5.34 5.98
CA LEU A 140 -18.86 -3.97 5.71
C LEU A 140 -18.90 -3.64 4.22
N ILE A 141 -18.91 -4.67 3.36
CA ILE A 141 -19.17 -4.55 1.92
C ILE A 141 -20.61 -4.98 1.69
N GLY A 142 -21.40 -4.18 0.98
CA GLY A 142 -22.78 -4.52 0.70
C GLY A 142 -22.90 -5.87 -0.01
N PRO A 143 -23.93 -6.68 0.27
CA PRO A 143 -24.06 -8.04 -0.29
C PRO A 143 -24.02 -8.10 -1.81
N SER A 144 -24.53 -7.07 -2.50
CA SER A 144 -24.49 -6.98 -3.96
C SER A 144 -23.08 -6.81 -4.52
N ALA A 145 -22.16 -6.20 -3.78
CA ALA A 145 -20.79 -5.97 -4.22
C ALA A 145 -19.92 -7.25 -4.20
N ILE A 146 -20.26 -8.21 -3.33
CA ILE A 146 -19.53 -9.48 -3.18
C ILE A 146 -20.33 -10.70 -3.62
N GLY A 147 -21.50 -10.50 -4.25
CA GLY A 147 -22.34 -11.58 -4.77
C GLY A 147 -23.01 -12.45 -3.71
N ILE A 148 -23.04 -12.04 -2.45
CA ILE A 148 -23.71 -12.76 -1.36
C ILE A 148 -25.19 -12.40 -1.41
N LYS A 149 -26.04 -13.40 -1.60
CA LYS A 149 -27.49 -13.23 -1.46
C LYS A 149 -27.83 -13.15 0.02
N ASN A 150 -28.51 -12.09 0.42
CA ASN A 150 -29.16 -12.05 1.72
C ASN A 150 -30.29 -13.10 1.73
N ASN A 151 -29.98 -14.26 2.27
CA ASN A 151 -31.05 -15.14 2.75
C ASN A 151 -31.52 -14.59 4.11
N LYS A 152 -32.28 -13.53 4.07
CA LYS A 152 -33.21 -13.32 5.17
C LYS A 152 -34.25 -14.41 5.01
N ALA A 153 -34.23 -15.36 5.92
CA ALA A 153 -35.40 -16.19 6.14
C ALA A 153 -36.51 -15.23 6.51
N ASP A 154 -37.47 -15.06 5.61
CA ASP A 154 -38.75 -14.47 5.95
C ASP A 154 -39.46 -15.47 6.84
N ASP A 155 -39.43 -15.21 8.12
CA ASP A 155 -40.37 -15.83 9.05
C ASP A 155 -41.70 -15.08 9.01
#